data_4212fde25eb523cd5692cedef752b833
#
_entry.id   4212fde25eb523cd5692cedef752b833
#
_cell.length_a   1.000
_cell.length_b   1.000
_cell.length_c   1.000
_cell.angle_alpha   90.00
_cell.angle_beta   90.00
_cell.angle_gamma   90.00
#
_symmetry.space_group_name_H-M   'P 1'
#
loop_
_entity.id
_entity.type
_entity.pdbx_description
1 polymer ?
#
loop_
_entity_poly.entity_id
_entity_poly.type
_entity_poly.pdbx_seq_one_letter_code
_entity_poly.pdbx_strand_id
1 'polypeptide(L)'
;GLEKISSGEIYIGDRLVNSVQPKDRDIAMVFQSYALYPTMTVRENITFGMESRRVPKAEQNAAVDRVASFLQIEPLLHRKPGQLSGGQRQRVAMGRALVRDPALFLFDEPLSNLDAKLRVEMRTEIKKLHARVGKTMVYVTHDQVGAKRNESRIRHRASACWRVQVVY
;
A
#
# COMPACT_ATOMS: atom_id res chain seq x y z
N GLY A 1 -1.63 12.29 -10.23
CA GLY A 1 -0.86 13.51 -10.08
C GLY A 1 0.46 13.52 -10.84
N LEU A 2 0.93 12.40 -11.39
CA LEU A 2 2.07 12.35 -12.30
C LEU A 2 1.64 12.76 -13.71
N GLU A 3 0.42 12.36 -14.10
CA GLU A 3 -0.21 12.73 -15.37
C GLU A 3 -1.30 13.77 -15.13
N LYS A 4 -1.47 14.68 -16.10
CA LYS A 4 -2.60 15.62 -16.11
C LYS A 4 -3.84 14.90 -16.61
N ILE A 5 -4.98 15.15 -15.97
CA ILE A 5 -6.27 14.65 -16.46
C ILE A 5 -6.70 15.45 -17.69
N SER A 6 -7.38 14.79 -18.63
CA SER A 6 -7.88 15.43 -19.84
C SER A 6 -9.09 16.34 -19.56
N SER A 7 -9.94 15.96 -18.60
CA SER A 7 -11.13 16.70 -18.18
C SER A 7 -11.65 16.19 -16.85
N GLY A 8 -12.54 16.94 -16.20
CA GLY A 8 -13.20 16.58 -14.95
C GLY A 8 -12.39 16.94 -13.72
N GLU A 9 -12.81 16.43 -12.58
CA GLU A 9 -12.28 16.74 -11.25
C GLU A 9 -11.99 15.45 -10.47
N ILE A 10 -10.90 15.46 -9.70
CA ILE A 10 -10.51 14.37 -8.79
C ILE A 10 -10.56 14.90 -7.37
N TYR A 11 -11.31 14.21 -6.53
CA TYR A 11 -11.40 14.51 -5.09
C TYR A 11 -10.82 13.37 -4.26
N ILE A 12 -10.17 13.71 -3.15
CA ILE A 12 -9.80 12.79 -2.08
C ILE A 12 -10.48 13.32 -0.81
N GLY A 13 -11.50 12.60 -0.33
CA GLY A 13 -12.47 13.18 0.59
C GLY A 13 -13.15 14.38 -0.09
N ASP A 14 -13.21 15.51 0.61
CA ASP A 14 -13.81 16.75 0.09
C ASP A 14 -12.78 17.69 -0.58
N ARG A 15 -11.52 17.25 -0.70
CA ARG A 15 -10.44 18.06 -1.26
C ARG A 15 -10.27 17.81 -2.74
N LEU A 16 -10.42 18.86 -3.57
CA LEU A 16 -10.04 18.85 -4.98
C LEU A 16 -8.51 18.74 -5.13
N VAL A 17 -8.03 17.75 -5.89
CA VAL A 17 -6.59 17.43 -5.98
C VAL A 17 -5.99 17.55 -7.39
N ASN A 18 -6.70 18.13 -8.35
CA ASN A 18 -6.22 18.24 -9.72
C ASN A 18 -4.85 18.90 -9.84
N SER A 19 -4.63 20.03 -9.16
CA SER A 19 -3.38 20.79 -9.13
C SER A 19 -2.43 20.43 -7.98
N VAL A 20 -2.84 19.52 -7.09
CA VAL A 20 -2.05 19.14 -5.91
C VAL A 20 -0.96 18.16 -6.34
N GLN A 21 0.29 18.42 -5.92
CA GLN A 21 1.41 17.52 -6.19
C GLN A 21 1.20 16.16 -5.49
N PRO A 22 1.72 15.04 -6.06
CA PRO A 22 1.53 13.69 -5.50
C PRO A 22 1.92 13.57 -4.02
N LYS A 23 3.01 14.22 -3.61
CA LYS A 23 3.51 14.20 -2.22
C LYS A 23 2.55 14.83 -1.21
N ASP A 24 1.68 15.75 -1.67
CA ASP A 24 0.78 16.56 -0.85
C ASP A 24 -0.68 16.06 -0.91
N ARG A 25 -0.94 14.94 -1.60
CA ARG A 25 -2.28 14.34 -1.75
C ARG A 25 -2.72 13.45 -0.61
N ASP A 26 -1.89 13.24 0.40
CA ASP A 26 -2.14 12.32 1.52
C ASP A 26 -2.48 10.89 1.06
N ILE A 27 -1.71 10.38 0.11
CA ILE A 27 -1.82 9.03 -0.43
C ILE A 27 -0.58 8.22 -0.11
N ALA A 28 -0.72 6.92 0.04
CA ALA A 28 0.40 5.98 0.07
C ALA A 28 0.27 4.97 -1.06
N MET A 29 1.39 4.64 -1.71
CA MET A 29 1.42 3.70 -2.82
C MET A 29 2.29 2.50 -2.49
N VAL A 30 1.77 1.32 -2.78
CA VAL A 30 2.49 0.04 -2.77
C VAL A 30 2.71 -0.37 -4.21
N PHE A 31 3.98 -0.37 -4.62
CA PHE A 31 4.38 -0.69 -6.00
C PHE A 31 4.49 -2.19 -6.22
N GLN A 32 4.33 -2.64 -7.45
CA GLN A 32 4.52 -4.01 -7.90
C GLN A 32 5.88 -4.60 -7.51
N SER A 33 6.95 -3.81 -7.62
CA SER A 33 8.32 -4.18 -7.24
C SER A 33 8.61 -4.04 -5.74
N TYR A 34 7.59 -3.68 -4.93
CA TYR A 34 7.69 -3.31 -3.52
C TYR A 34 8.49 -2.02 -3.25
N ALA A 35 9.38 -1.62 -4.14
CA ALA A 35 10.24 -0.42 -4.07
C ALA A 35 10.95 -0.25 -2.71
N LEU A 36 11.41 -1.34 -2.10
CA LEU A 36 12.15 -1.29 -0.85
C LEU A 36 13.59 -0.82 -1.11
N TYR A 37 14.13 -0.03 -0.19
CA TYR A 37 15.53 0.38 -0.21
C TYR A 37 16.43 -0.80 0.19
N PRO A 38 17.25 -1.35 -0.71
CA PRO A 38 17.93 -2.62 -0.48
C PRO A 38 19.02 -2.55 0.58
N THR A 39 19.60 -1.37 0.80
CA THR A 39 20.67 -1.13 1.78
C THR A 39 20.15 -0.93 3.20
N MET A 40 18.86 -0.59 3.34
CA MET A 40 18.20 -0.29 4.60
C MET A 40 17.58 -1.56 5.20
N THR A 41 17.55 -1.66 6.52
CA THR A 41 16.79 -2.67 7.26
C THR A 41 15.29 -2.48 7.06
N VAL A 42 14.49 -3.46 7.50
CA VAL A 42 13.03 -3.36 7.50
C VAL A 42 12.56 -2.15 8.33
N ARG A 43 13.12 -1.96 9.52
CA ARG A 43 12.83 -0.82 10.39
C ARG A 43 13.08 0.50 9.66
N GLU A 44 14.27 0.68 9.09
CA GLU A 44 14.65 1.88 8.35
C GLU A 44 13.76 2.12 7.11
N ASN A 45 13.41 1.06 6.38
CA ASN A 45 12.45 1.16 5.28
C ASN A 45 11.10 1.73 5.73
N ILE A 46 10.59 1.27 6.88
CA ILE A 46 9.31 1.73 7.42
C ILE A 46 9.41 3.18 7.90
N THR A 47 10.49 3.55 8.61
CA THR A 47 10.65 4.90 9.20
C THR A 47 11.08 5.96 8.20
N PHE A 48 11.58 5.61 7.03
CA PHE A 48 12.17 6.54 6.06
C PHE A 48 11.29 7.77 5.77
N GLY A 49 10.00 7.55 5.53
CA GLY A 49 9.05 8.64 5.27
C GLY A 49 8.77 9.53 6.49
N MET A 50 8.93 8.99 7.70
CA MET A 50 8.79 9.74 8.95
C MET A 50 10.04 10.58 9.23
N GLU A 51 11.22 10.04 8.96
CA GLU A 51 12.49 10.74 9.09
C GLU A 51 12.55 11.97 8.18
N SER A 52 12.13 11.82 6.92
CA SER A 52 12.05 12.93 5.97
C SER A 52 11.13 14.07 6.44
N ARG A 53 10.13 13.75 7.28
CA ARG A 53 9.22 14.72 7.91
C ARG A 53 9.68 15.19 9.29
N ARG A 54 10.86 14.76 9.75
CA ARG A 54 11.44 15.08 11.06
C ARG A 54 10.55 14.65 12.24
N VAL A 55 9.82 13.55 12.12
CA VAL A 55 9.01 12.98 13.20
C VAL A 55 9.94 12.56 14.35
N PRO A 56 9.60 12.85 15.63
CA PRO A 56 10.42 12.46 16.78
C PRO A 56 10.67 10.94 16.84
N LYS A 57 11.87 10.51 17.26
CA LYS A 57 12.25 9.09 17.31
C LYS A 57 11.32 8.23 18.19
N ALA A 58 10.82 8.77 19.29
CA ALA A 58 9.87 8.08 20.16
C ALA A 58 8.57 7.73 19.39
N GLU A 59 8.05 8.68 18.62
CA GLU A 59 6.86 8.48 17.80
C GLU A 59 7.12 7.51 16.65
N GLN A 60 8.28 7.59 15.98
CA GLN A 60 8.69 6.63 14.96
C GLN A 60 8.72 5.19 15.52
N ASN A 61 9.33 4.98 16.69
CA ASN A 61 9.41 3.67 17.33
C ASN A 61 8.01 3.13 17.64
N ALA A 62 7.17 3.92 18.28
CA ALA A 62 5.79 3.50 18.60
C ALA A 62 4.97 3.16 17.32
N ALA A 63 5.15 3.91 16.24
CA ALA A 63 4.49 3.65 14.98
C ALA A 63 5.00 2.37 14.32
N VAL A 64 6.32 2.13 14.32
CA VAL A 64 6.92 0.90 13.79
C VAL A 64 6.43 -0.31 14.58
N ASP A 65 6.44 -0.25 15.91
CA ASP A 65 6.04 -1.38 16.76
C ASP A 65 4.57 -1.75 16.52
N ARG A 66 3.67 -0.77 16.41
CA ARG A 66 2.25 -1.00 16.02
C ARG A 66 2.11 -1.68 14.67
N VAL A 67 2.81 -1.15 13.66
CA VAL A 67 2.73 -1.65 12.28
C VAL A 67 3.39 -3.02 12.16
N ALA A 68 4.52 -3.24 12.82
CA ALA A 68 5.22 -4.52 12.82
C ALA A 68 4.38 -5.63 13.45
N SER A 69 3.77 -5.36 14.60
CA SER A 69 2.86 -6.30 15.25
C SER A 69 1.63 -6.60 14.40
N PHE A 70 1.03 -5.56 13.82
CA PHE A 70 -0.12 -5.70 12.95
C PHE A 70 0.15 -6.60 11.72
N LEU A 71 1.35 -6.49 11.13
CA LEU A 71 1.77 -7.24 9.94
C LEU A 71 2.55 -8.52 10.27
N GLN A 72 2.79 -8.81 11.56
CA GLN A 72 3.58 -9.94 12.02
C GLN A 72 5.00 -9.99 11.42
N ILE A 73 5.68 -8.83 11.43
CA ILE A 73 7.03 -8.66 10.90
C ILE A 73 8.05 -8.22 11.95
N GLU A 74 7.71 -8.28 13.24
CA GLU A 74 8.61 -7.91 14.34
C GLU A 74 9.97 -8.65 14.27
N PRO A 75 10.02 -9.98 14.01
CA PRO A 75 11.28 -10.70 13.91
C PRO A 75 12.14 -10.30 12.72
N LEU A 76 11.56 -9.55 11.78
CA LEU A 76 12.22 -9.17 10.54
C LEU A 76 12.80 -7.75 10.57
N LEU A 77 12.53 -6.97 11.61
CA LEU A 77 12.86 -5.54 11.69
C LEU A 77 14.34 -5.23 11.45
N HIS A 78 15.23 -6.14 11.80
CA HIS A 78 16.69 -6.00 11.63
C HIS A 78 17.21 -6.55 10.30
N ARG A 79 16.37 -7.26 9.53
CA ARG A 79 16.78 -7.84 8.24
C ARG A 79 16.77 -6.78 7.13
N LYS A 80 17.54 -7.05 6.08
CA LYS A 80 17.51 -6.29 4.82
C LYS A 80 16.60 -6.98 3.80
N PRO A 81 16.07 -6.27 2.80
CA PRO A 81 15.16 -6.82 1.79
C PRO A 81 15.64 -8.08 1.09
N GLY A 82 16.97 -8.21 0.84
CA GLY A 82 17.54 -9.40 0.24
C GLY A 82 17.44 -10.68 1.08
N GLN A 83 17.17 -10.54 2.39
CA GLN A 83 17.02 -11.67 3.34
C GLN A 83 15.55 -12.07 3.55
N LEU A 84 14.63 -11.50 2.78
CA LEU A 84 13.19 -11.68 2.92
C LEU A 84 12.59 -12.48 1.76
N SER A 85 11.57 -13.29 2.05
CA SER A 85 10.72 -13.89 1.01
C SER A 85 9.88 -12.84 0.29
N GLY A 86 9.27 -13.18 -0.86
CA GLY A 86 8.37 -12.28 -1.59
C GLY A 86 7.23 -11.73 -0.73
N GLY A 87 6.53 -12.60 0.00
CA GLY A 87 5.45 -12.19 0.90
C GLY A 87 5.93 -11.34 2.07
N GLN A 88 7.13 -11.60 2.62
CA GLN A 88 7.72 -10.76 3.65
C GLN A 88 8.06 -9.37 3.12
N ARG A 89 8.66 -9.27 1.92
CA ARG A 89 8.90 -7.96 1.26
C ARG A 89 7.62 -7.18 1.03
N GLN A 90 6.56 -7.87 0.62
CA GLN A 90 5.25 -7.23 0.44
C GLN A 90 4.70 -6.68 1.76
N ARG A 91 4.74 -7.46 2.86
CA ARG A 91 4.31 -6.97 4.18
C ARG A 91 5.12 -5.74 4.62
N VAL A 92 6.41 -5.72 4.36
CA VAL A 92 7.26 -4.55 4.65
C VAL A 92 6.85 -3.33 3.81
N ALA A 93 6.55 -3.51 2.52
CA ALA A 93 6.06 -2.44 1.66
C ALA A 93 4.70 -1.89 2.14
N MET A 94 3.82 -2.78 2.61
CA MET A 94 2.55 -2.40 3.26
C MET A 94 2.83 -1.62 4.56
N GLY A 95 3.80 -2.05 5.36
CA GLY A 95 4.20 -1.36 6.59
C GLY A 95 4.67 0.08 6.33
N ARG A 96 5.45 0.27 5.28
CA ARG A 96 5.87 1.60 4.80
C ARG A 96 4.70 2.52 4.44
N ALA A 97 3.66 1.95 3.86
CA ALA A 97 2.45 2.68 3.51
C ALA A 97 1.61 3.00 4.76
N LEU A 98 1.41 2.01 5.64
CA LEU A 98 0.57 2.12 6.82
C LEU A 98 1.09 3.11 7.86
N VAL A 99 2.41 3.15 8.06
CA VAL A 99 3.01 4.04 9.06
C VAL A 99 2.73 5.53 8.80
N ARG A 100 2.38 5.87 7.56
CA ARG A 100 2.02 7.23 7.15
C ARG A 100 0.58 7.61 7.48
N ASP A 101 -0.26 6.63 7.80
CA ASP A 101 -1.70 6.77 8.05
C ASP A 101 -2.45 7.61 6.99
N PRO A 102 -2.31 7.31 5.68
CA PRO A 102 -2.83 8.13 4.59
C PRO A 102 -4.36 8.09 4.50
N ALA A 103 -4.96 9.07 3.82
CA ALA A 103 -6.39 9.07 3.51
C ALA A 103 -6.76 7.99 2.47
N LEU A 104 -5.82 7.61 1.58
CA LEU A 104 -6.05 6.68 0.48
C LEU A 104 -4.83 5.81 0.24
N PHE A 105 -5.04 4.50 0.08
CA PHE A 105 -4.02 3.55 -0.36
C PHE A 105 -4.17 3.22 -1.85
N LEU A 106 -3.05 3.22 -2.55
CA LEU A 106 -2.95 2.79 -3.94
C LEU A 106 -2.10 1.51 -4.01
N PHE A 107 -2.61 0.46 -4.61
CA PHE A 107 -1.90 -0.81 -4.82
C PHE A 107 -1.74 -1.04 -6.32
N ASP A 108 -0.49 -1.02 -6.78
CA ASP A 108 -0.14 -1.26 -8.17
C ASP A 108 0.30 -2.72 -8.31
N GLU A 109 -0.59 -3.57 -8.81
CA GLU A 109 -0.40 -5.01 -9.01
C GLU A 109 0.27 -5.73 -7.81
N PRO A 110 -0.22 -5.57 -6.59
CA PRO A 110 0.50 -6.02 -5.40
C PRO A 110 0.70 -7.54 -5.31
N LEU A 111 0.05 -8.32 -6.17
CA LEU A 111 0.05 -9.78 -6.14
C LEU A 111 0.67 -10.43 -7.39
N SER A 112 1.08 -9.65 -8.39
CA SER A 112 1.54 -10.17 -9.69
C SER A 112 2.82 -11.01 -9.59
N ASN A 113 3.74 -10.65 -8.70
CA ASN A 113 5.04 -11.29 -8.53
C ASN A 113 5.04 -12.46 -7.53
N LEU A 114 3.87 -12.96 -7.14
CA LEU A 114 3.72 -14.05 -6.18
C LEU A 114 3.27 -15.34 -6.87
N ASP A 115 3.72 -16.48 -6.35
CA ASP A 115 3.17 -17.79 -6.72
C ASP A 115 1.69 -17.91 -6.33
N ALA A 116 0.99 -18.92 -6.88
CA ALA A 116 -0.45 -19.09 -6.71
C ALA A 116 -0.88 -19.24 -5.24
N LYS A 117 -0.11 -19.98 -4.43
CA LYS A 117 -0.41 -20.21 -3.00
C LYS A 117 -0.26 -18.92 -2.20
N LEU A 118 0.89 -18.27 -2.35
CA LEU A 118 1.19 -17.04 -1.65
C LEU A 118 0.25 -15.89 -2.07
N ARG A 119 -0.20 -15.88 -3.34
CA ARG A 119 -1.19 -14.92 -3.82
C ARG A 119 -2.53 -15.04 -3.10
N VAL A 120 -3.01 -16.28 -2.83
CA VAL A 120 -4.25 -16.51 -2.07
C VAL A 120 -4.09 -16.05 -0.62
N GLU A 121 -2.97 -16.37 0.02
CA GLU A 121 -2.65 -15.94 1.39
C GLU A 121 -2.63 -14.41 1.48
N MET A 122 -1.91 -13.76 0.58
CA MET A 122 -1.78 -12.30 0.56
C MET A 122 -3.09 -11.56 0.25
N ARG A 123 -3.97 -12.11 -0.59
CA ARG A 123 -5.33 -11.58 -0.76
C ARG A 123 -6.09 -11.54 0.56
N THR A 124 -6.00 -12.63 1.33
CA THR A 124 -6.67 -12.72 2.64
C THR A 124 -6.09 -11.70 3.60
N GLU A 125 -4.77 -11.53 3.61
CA GLU A 125 -4.10 -10.53 4.45
C GLU A 125 -4.51 -9.08 4.08
N ILE A 126 -4.58 -8.78 2.79
CA ILE A 126 -5.03 -7.46 2.32
C ILE A 126 -6.49 -7.20 2.71
N LYS A 127 -7.37 -8.20 2.65
CA LYS A 127 -8.76 -8.08 3.13
C LYS A 127 -8.84 -7.81 4.62
N LYS A 128 -8.07 -8.55 5.43
CA LYS A 128 -7.97 -8.31 6.88
C LYS A 128 -7.45 -6.90 7.16
N LEU A 129 -6.43 -6.47 6.40
CA LEU A 129 -5.89 -5.13 6.49
C LEU A 129 -6.96 -4.07 6.23
N HIS A 130 -7.68 -4.20 5.11
CA HIS A 130 -8.78 -3.28 4.77
C HIS A 130 -9.83 -3.20 5.88
N ALA A 131 -10.32 -4.35 6.36
CA ALA A 131 -11.32 -4.42 7.43
C ALA A 131 -10.87 -3.75 8.74
N ARG A 132 -9.56 -3.80 9.04
CA ARG A 132 -8.99 -3.21 10.26
C ARG A 132 -8.67 -1.73 10.12
N VAL A 133 -8.20 -1.31 8.94
CA VAL A 133 -7.80 0.09 8.68
C VAL A 133 -9.00 0.98 8.39
N GLY A 134 -10.06 0.42 7.76
CA GLY A 134 -11.30 1.14 7.44
C GLY A 134 -11.12 2.30 6.47
N LYS A 135 -10.04 2.30 5.67
CA LYS A 135 -9.73 3.36 4.69
C LYS A 135 -9.91 2.89 3.27
N THR A 136 -10.18 3.81 2.36
CA THR A 136 -10.32 3.51 0.93
C THR A 136 -9.03 2.96 0.35
N MET A 137 -9.15 1.85 -0.38
CA MET A 137 -8.05 1.20 -1.08
C MET A 137 -8.37 1.06 -2.56
N VAL A 138 -7.46 1.49 -3.42
CA VAL A 138 -7.57 1.37 -4.88
C VAL A 138 -6.56 0.34 -5.36
N TYR A 139 -7.02 -0.64 -6.11
CA TYR A 139 -6.20 -1.71 -6.68
C TYR A 139 -6.17 -1.63 -8.19
N VAL A 140 -4.98 -1.72 -8.76
CA VAL A 140 -4.77 -2.04 -10.16
C VAL A 140 -4.41 -3.52 -10.24
N THR A 141 -5.13 -4.29 -11.05
CA THR A 141 -4.89 -5.73 -11.21
C THR A 141 -5.28 -6.22 -12.60
N HIS A 142 -4.51 -7.17 -13.14
CA HIS A 142 -4.84 -7.96 -14.33
C HIS A 142 -5.60 -9.26 -14.00
N ASP A 143 -5.70 -9.63 -12.73
CA ASP A 143 -6.28 -10.89 -12.29
C ASP A 143 -7.83 -10.82 -12.25
N GLN A 144 -8.47 -11.47 -13.24
CA GLN A 144 -9.92 -11.50 -13.38
C GLN A 144 -10.64 -12.30 -12.29
N VAL A 145 -9.98 -13.30 -11.70
CA VAL A 145 -10.59 -14.20 -10.70
C VAL A 145 -10.73 -13.52 -9.33
N GLY A 146 -9.81 -12.64 -9.00
CA GLY A 146 -9.85 -11.89 -7.75
C GLY A 146 -10.90 -10.80 -7.68
N ALA A 147 -11.30 -10.26 -8.84
CA ALA A 147 -12.23 -9.14 -8.93
C ALA A 147 -13.69 -9.52 -8.65
N LYS A 148 -14.10 -10.78 -8.91
CA LYS A 148 -15.51 -11.22 -8.79
C LYS A 148 -15.95 -11.62 -7.38
N ARG A 149 -15.05 -11.80 -6.42
CA ARG A 149 -15.37 -12.33 -5.07
C ARG A 149 -15.47 -11.30 -3.94
N ASN A 150 -15.37 -10.01 -4.23
CA ASN A 150 -15.49 -8.96 -3.22
C ASN A 150 -16.76 -8.14 -3.46
N GLU A 151 -17.90 -8.63 -2.97
CA GLU A 151 -19.21 -7.99 -3.14
C GLU A 151 -19.52 -6.81 -2.20
N SER A 152 -18.56 -6.24 -1.51
CA SER A 152 -18.78 -5.01 -0.76
C SER A 152 -18.29 -3.79 -1.57
N ARG A 153 -19.24 -3.17 -2.29
CA ARG A 153 -19.11 -1.88 -3.00
C ARG A 153 -17.85 -1.69 -3.85
N ILE A 154 -17.68 -2.57 -4.85
CA ILE A 154 -16.63 -2.43 -5.86
C ILE A 154 -17.19 -1.65 -7.05
N ARG A 155 -16.64 -0.50 -7.36
CA ARG A 155 -16.88 0.17 -8.64
C ARG A 155 -15.80 -0.24 -9.65
N HIS A 156 -16.22 -0.96 -10.69
CA HIS A 156 -15.35 -1.31 -11.80
C HIS A 156 -15.40 -0.22 -12.86
N ARG A 157 -14.25 0.33 -13.22
CA ARG A 157 -14.09 1.10 -14.45
C ARG A 157 -13.14 0.34 -15.36
N ALA A 158 -13.68 -0.22 -16.44
CA ALA A 158 -12.89 -0.89 -17.47
C ALA A 158 -12.41 0.14 -18.49
N SER A 159 -11.13 0.37 -18.60
CA SER A 159 -10.49 0.74 -19.86
C SER A 159 -9.90 -0.54 -20.46
N ALA A 160 -9.72 -0.59 -21.79
CA ALA A 160 -9.47 -1.81 -22.54
C ALA A 160 -8.26 -2.69 -22.11
N CYS A 161 -7.43 -2.21 -21.19
CA CYS A 161 -6.21 -2.88 -20.74
C CYS A 161 -6.03 -3.01 -19.21
N TRP A 162 -6.72 -2.21 -18.38
CA TRP A 162 -6.51 -2.17 -16.93
C TRP A 162 -7.84 -2.20 -16.16
N ARG A 163 -7.93 -3.01 -15.12
CA ARG A 163 -9.05 -2.95 -14.18
C ARG A 163 -8.61 -2.25 -12.91
N VAL A 164 -9.30 -1.15 -12.59
CA VAL A 164 -9.16 -0.46 -11.31
C VAL A 164 -10.31 -0.90 -10.42
N GLN A 165 -9.97 -1.42 -9.26
CA GLN A 165 -10.91 -1.82 -8.23
C GLN A 165 -10.78 -0.86 -7.05
N VAL A 166 -11.89 -0.25 -6.67
CA VAL A 166 -11.95 0.63 -5.48
C VAL A 166 -12.71 -0.11 -4.39
N VAL A 167 -12.11 -0.25 -3.23
CA VAL A 167 -12.72 -0.85 -2.02
C VAL A 167 -12.90 0.28 -1.00
N TYR A 168 -14.13 0.48 -0.55
CA TYR A 168 -14.51 1.50 0.42
C TYR A 168 -14.70 0.89 1.80
#